data_8373d700e206a092b58ae664c930c1fe
#
_entry.id   8373d700e206a092b58ae664c930c1fe
#
_cell.length_a   1.000
_cell.length_b   1.000
_cell.length_c   1.000
_cell.angle_alpha   90.00
_cell.angle_beta   90.00
_cell.angle_gamma   90.00
#
_symmetry.space_group_name_H-M   'P 1'
#
loop_
_entity.id
_entity.type
_entity.pdbx_description
1 polymer ?
#
loop_
_entity_poly.entity_id
_entity_poly.type
_entity_poly.pdbx_seq_one_letter_code
_entity_poly.pdbx_strand_id
1 'polypeptide(L)'
;MISRVISATPYGFNGQIIEVEGDMSKGLPSLQIVGMGNKAIDESRDRVRSAIKNSSLDFPKGKIIINLAPAELPKDGSHFDLPIALSILCINGVLNQNDVSNAVFAGELALDGSLRPIRSAIITAEVAKNQKIKSVYVPAQNAEQAALVTGIDIFPVENLKSLFLHLKKEKIIKPIDRSSIKNVSHDHKNAPIIDDIYGQEQAKRAIQIAVAGRHNILLSGPPGSGKTMLAKSLKNLLPALSEDEIVEVTKLHSLGEHTIISNPIVDRPFRSPHHTASRASIIGGGSKVQPGEISLAHRGVLFLDELLEYPRTVLESLRQPLEDHEITVSRANGKFSFPANFLLVATMNPCPCGLLGDPEKTCVCSQNQILNYQKRLSGPLLDRIDLTVSVSRVPHEKLLNNKMSTKSQQDTFLSEIHKAYSIQRDRYKCSYKYNNDIPSSDVDKITSISESAKTFLTNAARKLDLSTRSYFKVIKVSRTIADLEGSASIEIPHVAESLQYRQINIG
;
A
#
# COMPACT_ATOMS: atom_id res chain seq x y z
N MET A 1 -25.42 -29.84 23.02
CA MET A 1 -24.01 -29.57 23.38
C MET A 1 -23.58 -28.44 22.50
N ILE A 2 -23.16 -27.32 23.09
CA ILE A 2 -22.77 -26.10 22.31
C ILE A 2 -21.27 -26.20 22.01
N SER A 3 -20.88 -26.04 20.76
CA SER A 3 -19.49 -25.89 20.35
C SER A 3 -19.16 -24.43 20.09
N ARG A 4 -17.91 -24.05 20.28
CA ARG A 4 -17.40 -22.69 19.98
C ARG A 4 -16.05 -22.80 19.31
N VAL A 5 -15.94 -22.26 18.08
CA VAL A 5 -14.69 -22.17 17.29
C VAL A 5 -14.43 -20.74 16.95
N ILE A 6 -13.17 -20.31 17.09
CA ILE A 6 -12.79 -18.90 16.85
C ILE A 6 -12.32 -18.74 15.41
N SER A 7 -12.82 -17.69 14.75
CA SER A 7 -12.38 -17.21 13.44
C SER A 7 -12.18 -15.69 13.48
N ALA A 8 -11.84 -15.09 12.34
CA ALA A 8 -11.71 -13.65 12.21
C ALA A 8 -12.24 -13.18 10.85
N THR A 9 -12.71 -11.93 10.80
CA THR A 9 -13.14 -11.27 9.57
C THR A 9 -12.46 -9.91 9.42
N PRO A 10 -12.12 -9.48 8.19
CA PRO A 10 -11.69 -8.11 7.94
C PRO A 10 -12.80 -7.12 8.30
N TYR A 11 -12.41 -6.00 8.93
CA TYR A 11 -13.28 -4.86 9.19
C TYR A 11 -12.50 -3.57 8.94
N GLY A 12 -12.67 -2.98 7.76
CA GLY A 12 -11.79 -1.93 7.26
C GLY A 12 -10.36 -2.43 7.08
N PHE A 13 -9.38 -1.67 7.54
CA PHE A 13 -7.96 -2.07 7.51
C PHE A 13 -7.61 -3.09 8.61
N ASN A 14 -8.42 -3.19 9.65
CA ASN A 14 -8.21 -4.14 10.75
C ASN A 14 -9.10 -5.36 10.61
N GLY A 15 -9.05 -6.25 11.60
CA GLY A 15 -9.92 -7.40 11.69
C GLY A 15 -10.62 -7.49 13.03
N GLN A 16 -11.67 -8.29 13.08
CA GLN A 16 -12.42 -8.59 14.30
C GLN A 16 -12.63 -10.08 14.46
N ILE A 17 -12.72 -10.54 15.71
CA ILE A 17 -13.03 -11.92 16.04
C ILE A 17 -14.47 -12.24 15.66
N ILE A 18 -14.67 -13.45 15.15
CA ILE A 18 -15.95 -14.09 14.94
C ILE A 18 -15.96 -15.40 15.70
N GLU A 19 -16.94 -15.56 16.57
CA GLU A 19 -17.20 -16.83 17.23
C GLU A 19 -18.21 -17.63 16.40
N VAL A 20 -17.81 -18.85 16.04
CA VAL A 20 -18.66 -19.80 15.33
C VAL A 20 -19.22 -20.75 16.37
N GLU A 21 -20.48 -20.54 16.75
CA GLU A 21 -21.19 -21.32 17.74
C GLU A 21 -22.08 -22.32 17.05
N GLY A 22 -22.03 -23.56 17.51
CA GLY A 22 -22.87 -24.62 16.98
C GLY A 22 -23.71 -25.29 18.04
N ASP A 23 -24.96 -25.62 17.70
CA ASP A 23 -25.85 -26.44 18.52
C ASP A 23 -26.57 -27.46 17.66
N MET A 24 -26.84 -28.62 18.26
CA MET A 24 -27.57 -29.70 17.62
C MET A 24 -28.76 -30.16 18.49
N SER A 25 -29.91 -30.18 17.85
CA SER A 25 -31.16 -30.69 18.45
C SER A 25 -31.70 -31.89 17.70
N LYS A 26 -32.58 -32.66 18.38
CA LYS A 26 -33.31 -33.77 17.75
C LYS A 26 -34.29 -33.24 16.72
N GLY A 27 -34.30 -33.79 15.52
CA GLY A 27 -35.19 -33.39 14.44
C GLY A 27 -34.75 -33.92 13.09
N LEU A 28 -35.46 -33.51 12.03
CA LEU A 28 -35.06 -33.80 10.65
C LEU A 28 -33.68 -33.24 10.36
N PRO A 29 -32.78 -34.02 9.72
CA PRO A 29 -31.42 -33.56 9.40
C PRO A 29 -31.43 -32.27 8.56
N SER A 30 -30.97 -31.21 9.15
CA SER A 30 -30.86 -29.90 8.48
C SER A 30 -29.65 -29.14 9.01
N LEU A 31 -29.04 -28.29 8.18
CA LEU A 31 -28.00 -27.37 8.57
C LEU A 31 -28.48 -25.94 8.28
N GLN A 32 -28.60 -25.14 9.32
CA GLN A 32 -28.98 -23.74 9.26
C GLN A 32 -27.83 -22.89 9.77
N ILE A 33 -27.42 -21.89 9.01
CA ILE A 33 -26.39 -20.93 9.40
C ILE A 33 -27.10 -19.57 9.59
N VAL A 34 -26.89 -18.95 10.75
CA VAL A 34 -27.45 -17.65 11.13
C VAL A 34 -26.34 -16.65 11.45
N GLY A 35 -26.65 -15.36 11.41
CA GLY A 35 -25.65 -14.30 11.64
C GLY A 35 -24.90 -13.84 10.40
N MET A 36 -25.29 -14.30 9.22
CA MET A 36 -24.78 -13.82 7.92
C MET A 36 -25.94 -13.41 7.00
N GLY A 37 -25.82 -12.28 6.32
CA GLY A 37 -26.88 -11.77 5.44
C GLY A 37 -26.71 -12.06 3.95
N ASN A 38 -25.92 -13.08 3.52
CA ASN A 38 -25.45 -13.18 2.13
C ASN A 38 -25.71 -14.54 1.46
N LYS A 39 -25.93 -14.56 0.13
CA LYS A 39 -26.06 -15.79 -0.71
C LYS A 39 -24.89 -16.76 -0.55
N ALA A 40 -23.69 -16.26 -0.19
CA ALA A 40 -22.51 -17.09 0.09
C ALA A 40 -22.72 -18.13 1.19
N ILE A 41 -23.75 -17.98 2.04
CA ILE A 41 -24.06 -18.88 3.17
C ILE A 41 -24.74 -20.14 2.70
N ASP A 42 -25.68 -20.05 1.77
CA ASP A 42 -26.37 -21.24 1.24
C ASP A 42 -25.38 -22.14 0.53
N GLU A 43 -24.43 -21.54 -0.19
CA GLU A 43 -23.33 -22.26 -0.82
C GLU A 43 -22.35 -22.88 0.18
N SER A 44 -22.03 -22.17 1.29
CA SER A 44 -21.17 -22.67 2.36
C SER A 44 -21.74 -23.94 3.00
N ARG A 45 -23.05 -23.99 3.21
CA ARG A 45 -23.74 -25.15 3.76
C ARG A 45 -23.47 -26.42 2.96
N ASP A 46 -23.61 -26.36 1.65
CA ASP A 46 -23.45 -27.51 0.78
C ASP A 46 -21.98 -27.91 0.61
N ARG A 47 -21.06 -26.91 0.54
CA ARG A 47 -19.61 -27.16 0.53
C ARG A 47 -19.15 -27.88 1.81
N VAL A 48 -19.50 -27.36 2.99
CA VAL A 48 -19.09 -27.91 4.28
C VAL A 48 -19.62 -29.36 4.44
N ARG A 49 -20.89 -29.58 4.09
CA ARG A 49 -21.48 -30.94 4.16
C ARG A 49 -20.75 -31.94 3.28
N SER A 50 -20.44 -31.55 2.03
CA SER A 50 -19.73 -32.40 1.07
C SER A 50 -18.28 -32.64 1.52
N ALA A 51 -17.58 -31.56 1.96
CA ALA A 51 -16.20 -31.65 2.43
C ALA A 51 -16.04 -32.61 3.63
N ILE A 52 -16.93 -32.54 4.63
CA ILE A 52 -16.91 -33.46 5.78
C ILE A 52 -17.08 -34.92 5.30
N LYS A 53 -18.08 -35.21 4.47
CA LYS A 53 -18.31 -36.56 3.94
C LYS A 53 -17.15 -37.10 3.12
N ASN A 54 -16.63 -36.27 2.21
CA ASN A 54 -15.53 -36.67 1.32
C ASN A 54 -14.17 -36.75 2.05
N SER A 55 -14.06 -36.17 3.24
CA SER A 55 -12.94 -36.37 4.17
C SER A 55 -13.03 -37.67 4.98
N SER A 56 -14.04 -38.50 4.74
CA SER A 56 -14.34 -39.73 5.49
C SER A 56 -14.65 -39.43 6.97
N LEU A 57 -15.32 -38.31 7.24
CA LEU A 57 -15.78 -37.91 8.56
C LEU A 57 -17.32 -37.99 8.63
N ASP A 58 -17.85 -38.38 9.78
CA ASP A 58 -19.29 -38.54 9.96
C ASP A 58 -19.99 -37.19 10.11
N PHE A 59 -21.00 -36.98 9.26
CA PHE A 59 -21.89 -35.80 9.36
C PHE A 59 -23.07 -36.16 10.27
N PRO A 60 -23.39 -35.36 11.31
CA PRO A 60 -24.44 -35.65 12.28
C PRO A 60 -25.85 -35.73 11.68
N LYS A 61 -26.68 -36.63 12.24
CA LYS A 61 -28.06 -36.88 11.80
C LYS A 61 -29.06 -36.11 12.67
N GLY A 62 -28.94 -34.79 12.76
CA GLY A 62 -29.82 -33.94 13.57
C GLY A 62 -30.06 -32.58 12.92
N LYS A 63 -30.87 -31.75 13.58
CA LYS A 63 -31.03 -30.35 13.21
C LYS A 63 -29.87 -29.54 13.81
N ILE A 64 -29.00 -29.00 12.94
CA ILE A 64 -27.82 -28.25 13.32
C ILE A 64 -28.08 -26.76 13.05
N ILE A 65 -27.75 -25.92 14.01
CA ILE A 65 -27.77 -24.48 13.89
C ILE A 65 -26.35 -23.99 14.18
N ILE A 66 -25.79 -23.23 13.24
CA ILE A 66 -24.49 -22.52 13.38
C ILE A 66 -24.79 -21.02 13.45
N ASN A 67 -24.33 -20.38 14.52
CA ASN A 67 -24.43 -18.96 14.70
C ASN A 67 -23.05 -18.31 14.53
N LEU A 68 -22.95 -17.24 13.72
CA LEU A 68 -21.74 -16.46 13.56
C LEU A 68 -21.88 -15.17 14.36
N ALA A 69 -21.26 -15.10 15.53
CA ALA A 69 -21.36 -13.98 16.46
C ALA A 69 -20.15 -13.03 16.33
N PRO A 70 -20.33 -11.71 16.51
CA PRO A 70 -21.58 -10.97 16.73
C PRO A 70 -22.36 -10.75 15.44
N ALA A 71 -23.69 -10.68 15.51
CA ALA A 71 -24.57 -10.56 14.33
C ALA A 71 -24.46 -9.20 13.60
N GLU A 72 -23.98 -8.16 14.29
CA GLU A 72 -23.88 -6.79 13.75
C GLU A 72 -22.75 -6.62 12.71
N LEU A 73 -21.76 -7.50 12.72
CA LEU A 73 -20.64 -7.41 11.79
C LEU A 73 -21.01 -8.01 10.44
N PRO A 74 -20.70 -7.33 9.33
CA PRO A 74 -20.82 -7.93 8.01
C PRO A 74 -19.83 -9.10 7.90
N LYS A 75 -20.34 -10.26 7.49
CA LYS A 75 -19.55 -11.47 7.29
C LYS A 75 -19.60 -11.84 5.82
N ASP A 76 -18.52 -11.52 5.15
CA ASP A 76 -18.38 -11.78 3.73
C ASP A 76 -17.25 -12.77 3.49
N GLY A 77 -17.53 -13.83 2.73
CA GLY A 77 -16.52 -14.75 2.26
C GLY A 77 -16.69 -16.19 2.73
N SER A 78 -16.03 -17.08 2.02
CA SER A 78 -16.01 -18.52 2.20
C SER A 78 -15.02 -19.00 3.26
N HIS A 79 -14.25 -18.09 3.87
CA HIS A 79 -13.22 -18.46 4.88
C HIS A 79 -13.79 -18.98 6.20
N PHE A 80 -15.10 -18.90 6.40
CA PHE A 80 -15.79 -19.51 7.54
C PHE A 80 -16.10 -21.00 7.33
N ASP A 81 -15.93 -21.56 6.14
CA ASP A 81 -16.23 -22.98 5.88
C ASP A 81 -15.48 -23.90 6.84
N LEU A 82 -14.18 -23.63 7.04
CA LEU A 82 -13.36 -24.44 7.95
C LEU A 82 -13.82 -24.37 9.42
N PRO A 83 -13.98 -23.21 10.06
CA PRO A 83 -14.47 -23.14 11.44
C PRO A 83 -15.90 -23.67 11.59
N ILE A 84 -16.77 -23.57 10.59
CA ILE A 84 -18.09 -24.18 10.58
C ILE A 84 -17.98 -25.72 10.59
N ALA A 85 -17.10 -26.28 9.74
CA ALA A 85 -16.87 -27.74 9.71
C ALA A 85 -16.34 -28.23 11.05
N LEU A 86 -15.39 -27.55 11.67
CA LEU A 86 -14.86 -27.92 12.98
C LEU A 86 -15.93 -27.82 14.08
N SER A 87 -16.77 -26.78 14.06
CA SER A 87 -17.91 -26.66 14.98
C SER A 87 -18.87 -27.86 14.86
N ILE A 88 -19.17 -28.27 13.63
CA ILE A 88 -20.02 -29.47 13.38
C ILE A 88 -19.37 -30.76 13.92
N LEU A 89 -18.06 -30.94 13.73
CA LEU A 89 -17.33 -32.09 14.24
C LEU A 89 -17.28 -32.10 15.78
N CYS A 90 -17.20 -30.97 16.43
CA CYS A 90 -17.27 -30.81 17.87
C CYS A 90 -18.66 -31.20 18.41
N ILE A 91 -19.73 -30.72 17.79
CA ILE A 91 -21.10 -31.06 18.19
C ILE A 91 -21.40 -32.56 18.05
N ASN A 92 -20.82 -33.15 17.00
CA ASN A 92 -20.95 -34.61 16.77
C ASN A 92 -20.12 -35.47 17.73
N GLY A 93 -19.31 -34.86 18.62
CA GLY A 93 -18.45 -35.57 19.55
C GLY A 93 -17.22 -36.23 18.92
N VAL A 94 -16.97 -35.96 17.63
CA VAL A 94 -15.79 -36.47 16.89
C VAL A 94 -14.53 -35.71 17.28
N LEU A 95 -14.63 -34.39 17.57
CA LEU A 95 -13.61 -33.55 18.20
C LEU A 95 -14.08 -33.08 19.57
N ASN A 96 -13.13 -32.88 20.50
CA ASN A 96 -13.45 -32.26 21.78
C ASN A 96 -13.34 -30.73 21.66
N GLN A 97 -14.11 -30.01 22.46
CA GLN A 97 -14.03 -28.53 22.51
C GLN A 97 -12.60 -28.02 22.82
N ASN A 98 -11.86 -28.75 23.66
CA ASN A 98 -10.49 -28.42 24.02
C ASN A 98 -9.50 -28.52 22.85
N ASP A 99 -9.81 -29.35 21.83
CA ASP A 99 -8.95 -29.57 20.68
C ASP A 99 -8.93 -28.30 19.73
N VAL A 100 -9.99 -27.49 19.81
CA VAL A 100 -10.18 -26.29 19.00
C VAL A 100 -10.09 -24.99 19.81
N SER A 101 -9.95 -25.09 21.13
CA SER A 101 -9.78 -23.93 22.00
C SER A 101 -8.40 -23.31 21.82
N ASN A 102 -8.27 -21.98 22.07
CA ASN A 102 -7.01 -21.23 21.95
C ASN A 102 -6.36 -21.21 20.54
N ALA A 103 -7.17 -21.41 19.51
CA ALA A 103 -6.72 -21.33 18.13
C ALA A 103 -7.73 -20.55 17.27
N VAL A 104 -7.23 -19.88 16.22
CA VAL A 104 -8.05 -19.24 15.20
C VAL A 104 -8.01 -20.07 13.93
N PHE A 105 -9.16 -20.30 13.32
CA PHE A 105 -9.31 -21.10 12.11
C PHE A 105 -9.93 -20.27 11.00
N ALA A 106 -9.33 -20.30 9.81
CA ALA A 106 -9.89 -19.68 8.62
C ALA A 106 -9.52 -20.48 7.37
N GLY A 107 -10.49 -20.72 6.49
CA GLY A 107 -10.25 -21.46 5.25
C GLY A 107 -11.53 -21.72 4.48
N GLU A 108 -11.45 -21.66 3.16
CA GLU A 108 -12.51 -22.10 2.25
C GLU A 108 -12.35 -23.60 1.99
N LEU A 109 -13.42 -24.37 2.09
CA LEU A 109 -13.42 -25.78 1.78
C LEU A 109 -13.87 -26.02 0.33
N ALA A 110 -13.11 -26.80 -0.40
CA ALA A 110 -13.58 -27.43 -1.61
C ALA A 110 -14.43 -28.67 -1.29
N LEU A 111 -15.22 -29.16 -2.26
CA LEU A 111 -16.13 -30.30 -2.06
C LEU A 111 -15.41 -31.61 -1.67
N ASP A 112 -14.15 -31.75 -2.07
CA ASP A 112 -13.28 -32.88 -1.74
C ASP A 112 -12.63 -32.78 -0.36
N GLY A 113 -12.85 -31.66 0.36
CA GLY A 113 -12.25 -31.38 1.66
C GLY A 113 -10.88 -30.71 1.62
N SER A 114 -10.34 -30.39 0.45
CA SER A 114 -9.13 -29.56 0.33
C SER A 114 -9.41 -28.10 0.73
N LEU A 115 -8.39 -27.38 1.22
CA LEU A 115 -8.49 -25.96 1.54
C LEU A 115 -8.01 -25.12 0.37
N ARG A 116 -8.85 -24.15 0.00
CA ARG A 116 -8.54 -23.13 -0.98
C ARG A 116 -7.98 -21.88 -0.33
N PRO A 117 -7.13 -21.13 -1.04
CA PRO A 117 -6.61 -19.88 -0.52
C PRO A 117 -7.74 -18.88 -0.23
N ILE A 118 -7.57 -18.14 0.87
CA ILE A 118 -8.51 -17.13 1.33
C ILE A 118 -7.90 -15.73 1.23
N ARG A 119 -8.76 -14.72 1.24
CA ARG A 119 -8.33 -13.33 1.39
C ARG A 119 -7.99 -13.04 2.84
N SER A 120 -7.05 -12.12 3.05
CA SER A 120 -6.80 -11.54 4.37
C SER A 120 -6.34 -12.51 5.47
N ALA A 121 -5.64 -13.61 5.11
CA ALA A 121 -5.06 -14.52 6.09
C ALA A 121 -4.11 -13.82 7.08
N ILE A 122 -3.40 -12.79 6.63
CA ILE A 122 -2.56 -11.93 7.48
C ILE A 122 -3.38 -11.18 8.55
N ILE A 123 -4.59 -10.74 8.21
CA ILE A 123 -5.50 -10.09 9.17
C ILE A 123 -5.97 -11.08 10.22
N THR A 124 -6.27 -12.31 9.82
CA THR A 124 -6.61 -13.39 10.77
C THR A 124 -5.47 -13.62 11.77
N ALA A 125 -4.24 -13.66 11.29
CA ALA A 125 -3.05 -13.79 12.12
C ALA A 125 -2.87 -12.59 13.08
N GLU A 126 -3.06 -11.36 12.59
CA GLU A 126 -2.97 -10.15 13.41
C GLU A 126 -4.04 -10.10 14.51
N VAL A 127 -5.27 -10.48 14.18
CA VAL A 127 -6.36 -10.57 15.16
C VAL A 127 -6.04 -11.60 16.24
N ALA A 128 -5.52 -12.78 15.87
CA ALA A 128 -5.09 -13.80 16.82
C ALA A 128 -4.01 -13.26 17.78
N LYS A 129 -2.99 -12.57 17.25
CA LYS A 129 -1.94 -11.94 18.05
C LYS A 129 -2.50 -10.93 19.06
N ASN A 130 -3.40 -10.03 18.60
CA ASN A 130 -4.00 -8.99 19.43
C ASN A 130 -4.86 -9.59 20.56
N GLN A 131 -5.46 -10.75 20.32
CA GLN A 131 -6.24 -11.50 21.31
C GLN A 131 -5.38 -12.47 22.14
N LYS A 132 -4.06 -12.46 21.97
CA LYS A 132 -3.11 -13.34 22.66
C LYS A 132 -3.36 -14.84 22.40
N ILE A 133 -3.96 -15.17 21.24
CA ILE A 133 -4.13 -16.55 20.77
C ILE A 133 -2.86 -16.93 20.00
N LYS A 134 -2.22 -18.03 20.35
CA LYS A 134 -0.92 -18.41 19.81
C LYS A 134 -0.98 -19.19 18.50
N SER A 135 -2.06 -19.92 18.25
CA SER A 135 -2.17 -20.85 17.12
C SER A 135 -3.16 -20.35 16.08
N VAL A 136 -2.75 -20.34 14.81
CA VAL A 136 -3.59 -19.94 13.68
C VAL A 136 -3.48 -20.98 12.58
N TYR A 137 -4.63 -21.49 12.14
CA TYR A 137 -4.74 -22.49 11.09
C TYR A 137 -5.32 -21.85 9.83
N VAL A 138 -4.54 -21.84 8.76
CA VAL A 138 -4.90 -21.22 7.48
C VAL A 138 -4.56 -22.16 6.31
N PRO A 139 -5.13 -21.97 5.12
CA PRO A 139 -4.74 -22.74 3.94
C PRO A 139 -3.23 -22.67 3.71
N ALA A 140 -2.61 -23.78 3.33
CA ALA A 140 -1.16 -23.88 3.12
C ALA A 140 -0.62 -22.80 2.19
N GLN A 141 -1.37 -22.42 1.16
CA GLN A 141 -1.01 -21.36 0.21
C GLN A 141 -0.98 -19.95 0.83
N ASN A 142 -1.67 -19.72 1.96
CA ASN A 142 -1.67 -18.45 2.67
C ASN A 142 -0.69 -18.42 3.86
N ALA A 143 -0.04 -19.53 4.16
CA ALA A 143 0.75 -19.65 5.39
C ALA A 143 1.94 -18.69 5.43
N GLU A 144 2.63 -18.46 4.31
CA GLU A 144 3.74 -17.49 4.22
C GLU A 144 3.27 -16.06 4.49
N GLN A 145 2.12 -15.68 3.91
CA GLN A 145 1.51 -14.38 4.15
C GLN A 145 1.13 -14.19 5.63
N ALA A 146 0.49 -15.17 6.25
CA ALA A 146 0.10 -15.13 7.66
C ALA A 146 1.30 -15.11 8.60
N ALA A 147 2.39 -15.80 8.24
CA ALA A 147 3.61 -15.89 9.01
C ALA A 147 4.43 -14.58 9.06
N LEU A 148 4.08 -13.57 8.29
CA LEU A 148 4.63 -12.21 8.45
C LEU A 148 4.31 -11.65 9.84
N VAL A 149 3.19 -12.05 10.46
CA VAL A 149 2.82 -11.61 11.81
C VAL A 149 3.66 -12.35 12.84
N THR A 150 4.50 -11.62 13.57
CA THR A 150 5.43 -12.20 14.57
C THR A 150 4.75 -12.55 15.89
N GLY A 151 5.22 -13.62 16.57
CA GLY A 151 4.81 -14.00 17.94
C GLY A 151 3.60 -14.96 18.01
N ILE A 152 3.24 -15.59 16.89
CA ILE A 152 2.19 -16.61 16.77
C ILE A 152 2.68 -17.76 15.90
N ASP A 153 2.10 -18.95 16.10
CA ASP A 153 2.39 -20.15 15.34
C ASP A 153 1.37 -20.32 14.21
N ILE A 154 1.84 -20.32 12.97
CA ILE A 154 1.00 -20.48 11.77
C ILE A 154 1.09 -21.91 11.27
N PHE A 155 -0.04 -22.59 11.24
CA PHE A 155 -0.16 -23.98 10.79
C PHE A 155 -0.72 -24.04 9.37
N PRO A 156 0.07 -24.48 8.38
CA PRO A 156 -0.38 -24.64 7.00
C PRO A 156 -1.31 -25.87 6.87
N VAL A 157 -2.55 -25.64 6.48
CA VAL A 157 -3.55 -26.72 6.34
C VAL A 157 -3.83 -26.97 4.86
N GLU A 158 -3.63 -28.20 4.40
CA GLU A 158 -3.91 -28.63 3.03
C GLU A 158 -5.37 -29.08 2.84
N ASN A 159 -5.90 -29.83 3.83
CA ASN A 159 -7.25 -30.37 3.77
C ASN A 159 -7.83 -30.63 5.17
N LEU A 160 -9.16 -30.78 5.25
CA LEU A 160 -9.89 -31.00 6.49
C LEU A 160 -9.45 -32.27 7.23
N LYS A 161 -9.13 -33.35 6.50
CA LYS A 161 -8.70 -34.63 7.10
C LYS A 161 -7.34 -34.48 7.79
N SER A 162 -6.37 -33.83 7.19
CA SER A 162 -5.05 -33.59 7.79
C SER A 162 -5.15 -32.74 9.06
N LEU A 163 -6.00 -31.70 9.05
CA LEU A 163 -6.26 -30.89 10.23
C LEU A 163 -6.94 -31.70 11.34
N PHE A 164 -7.94 -32.55 11.00
CA PHE A 164 -8.60 -33.40 11.95
C PHE A 164 -7.60 -34.33 12.66
N LEU A 165 -6.74 -35.03 11.91
CA LEU A 165 -5.70 -35.90 12.46
C LEU A 165 -4.69 -35.13 13.34
N HIS A 166 -4.37 -33.89 12.97
CA HIS A 166 -3.50 -33.02 13.77
C HIS A 166 -4.16 -32.67 15.12
N LEU A 167 -5.43 -32.24 15.11
CA LEU A 167 -6.17 -31.91 16.32
C LEU A 167 -6.34 -33.09 17.24
N LYS A 168 -6.48 -34.31 16.68
CA LYS A 168 -6.47 -35.57 17.41
C LYS A 168 -5.07 -36.01 17.87
N LYS A 169 -4.01 -35.29 17.51
CA LYS A 169 -2.60 -35.63 17.80
C LYS A 169 -2.11 -36.93 17.14
N GLU A 170 -2.81 -37.42 16.12
CA GLU A 170 -2.43 -38.61 15.35
C GLU A 170 -1.39 -38.30 14.28
N LYS A 171 -1.49 -37.12 13.61
CA LYS A 171 -0.52 -36.66 12.63
C LYS A 171 -0.27 -35.17 12.82
N ILE A 172 0.92 -34.78 13.29
CA ILE A 172 1.24 -33.39 13.64
C ILE A 172 1.58 -32.61 12.40
N ILE A 173 0.91 -31.46 12.19
CA ILE A 173 1.29 -30.41 11.27
C ILE A 173 2.29 -29.51 11.99
N LYS A 174 3.45 -29.25 11.39
CA LYS A 174 4.43 -28.33 11.96
C LYS A 174 4.08 -26.89 11.57
N PRO A 175 4.29 -25.90 12.46
CA PRO A 175 4.13 -24.50 12.10
C PRO A 175 5.17 -24.12 11.04
N ILE A 176 4.84 -23.13 10.20
CA ILE A 176 5.75 -22.65 9.16
C ILE A 176 6.98 -21.98 9.77
N ASP A 177 8.17 -22.29 9.21
CA ASP A 177 9.40 -21.62 9.59
C ASP A 177 9.55 -20.30 8.80
N ARG A 178 9.76 -19.22 9.53
CA ARG A 178 9.92 -17.86 8.96
C ARG A 178 11.21 -17.64 8.20
N SER A 179 12.22 -18.45 8.44
CA SER A 179 13.50 -18.35 7.73
C SER A 179 13.34 -18.51 6.22
N SER A 180 12.29 -19.20 5.76
CA SER A 180 11.96 -19.39 4.34
C SER A 180 11.45 -18.10 3.65
N ILE A 181 10.89 -17.12 4.39
CA ILE A 181 10.30 -15.90 3.81
C ILE A 181 11.37 -14.90 3.35
N LYS A 182 12.60 -14.98 3.88
CA LYS A 182 13.70 -14.03 3.59
C LYS A 182 14.29 -14.13 2.18
N ASN A 183 13.92 -15.12 1.39
CA ASN A 183 14.53 -15.43 0.09
C ASN A 183 13.69 -15.02 -1.13
N VAL A 184 12.69 -14.12 -0.96
CA VAL A 184 11.93 -13.62 -2.11
C VAL A 184 12.82 -12.63 -2.88
N SER A 185 13.29 -13.03 -4.06
CA SER A 185 14.11 -12.19 -4.94
C SER A 185 13.29 -11.03 -5.51
N HIS A 186 13.82 -9.81 -5.42
CA HIS A 186 13.28 -8.64 -6.07
C HIS A 186 13.36 -8.78 -7.60
N ASP A 187 12.22 -8.86 -8.27
CA ASP A 187 12.18 -8.91 -9.74
C ASP A 187 11.97 -7.49 -10.31
N HIS A 188 13.05 -6.70 -10.35
CA HIS A 188 13.04 -5.34 -10.91
C HIS A 188 13.36 -5.28 -12.41
N LYS A 189 13.38 -6.41 -13.12
CA LYS A 189 13.94 -6.53 -14.48
C LYS A 189 13.27 -5.71 -15.58
N ASN A 190 12.09 -5.11 -15.35
CA ASN A 190 11.29 -4.50 -16.42
C ASN A 190 11.04 -2.98 -16.31
N ALA A 191 11.62 -2.28 -15.33
CA ALA A 191 11.49 -0.83 -15.24
C ALA A 191 12.70 -0.13 -15.89
N PRO A 192 12.52 1.02 -16.59
CA PRO A 192 13.64 1.78 -17.14
C PRO A 192 14.56 2.23 -16.02
N ILE A 193 15.86 2.23 -16.27
CA ILE A 193 16.88 2.78 -15.36
C ILE A 193 17.21 4.23 -15.74
N ILE A 194 17.87 4.96 -14.84
CA ILE A 194 18.27 6.35 -15.09
C ILE A 194 19.21 6.45 -16.29
N ASP A 195 20.05 5.43 -16.51
CA ASP A 195 21.01 5.37 -17.62
C ASP A 195 20.30 5.29 -19.01
N ASP A 196 19.05 4.80 -19.07
CA ASP A 196 18.28 4.75 -20.30
C ASP A 196 17.71 6.13 -20.71
N ILE A 197 17.83 7.12 -19.84
CA ILE A 197 17.27 8.46 -20.06
C ILE A 197 18.37 9.41 -20.51
N TYR A 198 18.26 9.90 -21.73
CA TYR A 198 19.24 10.80 -22.31
C TYR A 198 19.04 12.23 -21.83
N GLY A 199 20.11 12.90 -21.40
CA GLY A 199 20.06 14.27 -20.90
C GLY A 199 19.19 14.41 -19.65
N GLN A 200 18.42 15.49 -19.55
CA GLN A 200 17.45 15.73 -18.46
C GLN A 200 18.08 15.76 -17.06
N GLU A 201 19.33 16.27 -16.94
CA GLU A 201 20.11 16.20 -15.69
C GLU A 201 19.38 16.85 -14.50
N GLN A 202 18.69 17.99 -14.74
CA GLN A 202 17.90 18.64 -13.69
C GLN A 202 16.71 17.78 -13.24
N ALA A 203 16.04 17.09 -14.17
CA ALA A 203 14.92 16.21 -13.83
C ALA A 203 15.40 14.92 -13.13
N LYS A 204 16.52 14.34 -13.55
CA LYS A 204 17.17 13.21 -12.88
C LYS A 204 17.57 13.57 -11.45
N ARG A 205 18.20 14.75 -11.25
CA ARG A 205 18.57 15.25 -9.92
C ARG A 205 17.33 15.46 -9.04
N ALA A 206 16.26 16.03 -9.59
CA ALA A 206 15.00 16.20 -8.85
C ALA A 206 14.36 14.85 -8.45
N ILE A 207 14.44 13.82 -9.31
CA ILE A 207 13.99 12.47 -8.98
C ILE A 207 14.84 11.88 -7.84
N GLN A 208 16.15 12.06 -7.87
CA GLN A 208 17.04 11.63 -6.80
C GLN A 208 16.66 12.28 -5.45
N ILE A 209 16.40 13.59 -5.44
CA ILE A 209 15.95 14.34 -4.27
C ILE A 209 14.57 13.83 -3.82
N ALA A 210 13.63 13.66 -4.77
CA ALA A 210 12.28 13.16 -4.49
C ALA A 210 12.31 11.79 -3.80
N VAL A 211 13.15 10.88 -4.28
CA VAL A 211 13.33 9.54 -3.67
C VAL A 211 13.98 9.68 -2.31
N ALA A 212 15.12 10.38 -2.21
CA ALA A 212 15.90 10.45 -0.97
C ALA A 212 15.15 11.07 0.20
N GLY A 213 14.26 12.05 -0.04
CA GLY A 213 13.48 12.73 1.00
C GLY A 213 12.00 12.35 1.01
N ARG A 214 11.53 11.49 0.08
CA ARG A 214 10.11 11.21 -0.18
C ARG A 214 9.30 12.48 -0.51
N HIS A 215 9.89 13.39 -1.27
CA HIS A 215 9.25 14.63 -1.70
C HIS A 215 8.36 14.41 -2.92
N ASN A 216 7.11 14.89 -2.85
CA ASN A 216 6.17 14.85 -3.96
C ASN A 216 6.67 15.66 -5.15
N ILE A 217 6.61 15.08 -6.35
CA ILE A 217 7.19 15.69 -7.56
C ILE A 217 6.19 15.81 -8.69
N LEU A 218 6.21 16.95 -9.37
CA LEU A 218 5.46 17.26 -10.58
C LEU A 218 6.42 17.54 -11.74
N LEU A 219 6.33 16.73 -12.79
CA LEU A 219 7.07 16.89 -14.02
C LEU A 219 6.19 17.57 -15.07
N SER A 220 6.55 18.79 -15.50
CA SER A 220 5.81 19.55 -16.51
C SER A 220 6.61 19.66 -17.80
N GLY A 221 5.99 19.48 -18.96
CA GLY A 221 6.68 19.62 -20.23
C GLY A 221 5.88 19.14 -21.43
N PRO A 222 6.38 19.34 -22.66
CA PRO A 222 5.68 18.96 -23.88
C PRO A 222 5.52 17.43 -24.02
N PRO A 223 4.58 16.97 -24.85
CA PRO A 223 4.46 15.54 -25.18
C PRO A 223 5.77 15.01 -25.81
N GLY A 224 6.15 13.78 -25.42
CA GLY A 224 7.37 13.14 -25.93
C GLY A 224 8.68 13.64 -25.29
N SER A 225 8.64 14.44 -24.22
CA SER A 225 9.86 14.87 -23.48
C SER A 225 10.42 13.83 -22.51
N GLY A 226 9.84 12.64 -22.41
CA GLY A 226 10.35 11.56 -21.54
C GLY A 226 9.82 11.56 -20.10
N LYS A 227 8.81 12.39 -19.74
CA LYS A 227 8.25 12.49 -18.38
C LYS A 227 7.85 11.15 -17.79
N THR A 228 7.15 10.32 -18.55
CA THR A 228 6.68 8.99 -18.11
C THR A 228 7.84 8.03 -17.88
N MET A 229 8.91 8.08 -18.69
CA MET A 229 10.12 7.28 -18.47
C MET A 229 10.83 7.70 -17.18
N LEU A 230 11.00 9.01 -16.99
CA LEU A 230 11.57 9.59 -15.76
C LEU A 230 10.75 9.15 -14.53
N ALA A 231 9.43 9.22 -14.57
CA ALA A 231 8.57 8.78 -13.48
C ALA A 231 8.71 7.29 -13.17
N LYS A 232 8.81 6.44 -14.19
CA LYS A 232 8.93 4.98 -14.04
C LYS A 232 10.32 4.56 -13.57
N SER A 233 11.39 5.27 -13.93
CA SER A 233 12.76 4.96 -13.48
C SER A 233 12.93 5.10 -11.97
N LEU A 234 12.08 5.92 -11.32
CA LEU A 234 12.05 6.12 -9.88
C LEU A 234 11.86 4.80 -9.11
N LYS A 235 11.11 3.82 -9.68
CA LYS A 235 10.89 2.51 -9.06
C LYS A 235 12.21 1.81 -8.69
N ASN A 236 13.22 1.92 -9.55
CA ASN A 236 14.52 1.26 -9.36
C ASN A 236 15.45 2.01 -8.37
N LEU A 237 15.07 3.22 -7.94
CA LEU A 237 15.81 4.01 -6.97
C LEU A 237 15.27 3.88 -5.54
N LEU A 238 14.06 3.34 -5.37
CA LEU A 238 13.44 3.21 -4.05
C LEU A 238 14.13 2.12 -3.22
N PRO A 239 14.32 2.34 -1.90
CA PRO A 239 14.86 1.32 -1.01
C PRO A 239 13.88 0.15 -0.86
N ALA A 240 14.40 -1.02 -0.50
CA ALA A 240 13.56 -2.16 -0.14
C ALA A 240 12.58 -1.82 1.00
N LEU A 241 11.46 -2.53 1.06
CA LEU A 241 10.53 -2.44 2.19
C LEU A 241 11.19 -3.03 3.46
N SER A 242 10.95 -2.42 4.61
CA SER A 242 11.25 -3.04 5.90
C SER A 242 10.26 -4.17 6.22
N GLU A 243 10.58 -5.02 7.19
CA GLU A 243 9.68 -6.12 7.60
C GLU A 243 8.28 -5.60 8.00
N ASP A 244 8.21 -4.50 8.75
CA ASP A 244 6.93 -3.91 9.15
C ASP A 244 6.18 -3.30 7.96
N GLU A 245 6.89 -2.65 7.02
CA GLU A 245 6.29 -2.13 5.78
C GLU A 245 5.75 -3.28 4.89
N ILE A 246 6.44 -4.43 4.83
CA ILE A 246 5.95 -5.63 4.12
C ILE A 246 4.62 -6.10 4.71
N VAL A 247 4.50 -6.13 6.04
CA VAL A 247 3.24 -6.49 6.74
C VAL A 247 2.12 -5.52 6.35
N GLU A 248 2.35 -4.20 6.46
CA GLU A 248 1.36 -3.17 6.14
C GLU A 248 0.89 -3.26 4.68
N VAL A 249 1.83 -3.36 3.74
CA VAL A 249 1.55 -3.42 2.30
C VAL A 249 0.81 -4.71 1.96
N THR A 250 1.30 -5.86 2.43
CA THR A 250 0.66 -7.16 2.18
C THR A 250 -0.75 -7.20 2.74
N LYS A 251 -0.96 -6.68 3.95
CA LYS A 251 -2.27 -6.57 4.59
C LYS A 251 -3.23 -5.73 3.74
N LEU A 252 -2.79 -4.56 3.30
CA LEU A 252 -3.62 -3.64 2.52
C LEU A 252 -4.03 -4.24 1.17
N HIS A 253 -3.08 -4.85 0.47
CA HIS A 253 -3.34 -5.49 -0.80
C HIS A 253 -4.20 -6.75 -0.68
N SER A 254 -4.15 -7.45 0.47
CA SER A 254 -5.02 -8.62 0.72
C SER A 254 -6.50 -8.26 0.84
N LEU A 255 -6.81 -6.98 1.08
CA LEU A 255 -8.17 -6.44 1.12
C LEU A 255 -8.71 -6.03 -0.26
N GLY A 256 -7.86 -5.91 -1.27
CA GLY A 256 -8.24 -5.52 -2.63
C GLY A 256 -9.05 -6.58 -3.38
N GLU A 257 -9.83 -6.17 -4.40
CA GLU A 257 -10.85 -7.03 -5.06
C GLU A 257 -10.33 -8.11 -5.99
N HIS A 258 -9.20 -7.89 -6.65
CA HIS A 258 -9.00 -8.57 -7.95
C HIS A 258 -8.17 -9.84 -7.89
N THR A 259 -7.46 -10.13 -6.79
CA THR A 259 -6.61 -11.33 -6.70
C THR A 259 -6.48 -11.80 -5.26
N ILE A 260 -6.60 -13.10 -5.04
CA ILE A 260 -6.19 -13.69 -3.76
C ILE A 260 -4.65 -13.66 -3.76
N ILE A 261 -4.09 -12.76 -2.98
CA ILE A 261 -2.65 -12.67 -2.80
C ILE A 261 -2.26 -13.71 -1.75
N SER A 262 -1.50 -14.72 -2.17
CA SER A 262 -1.03 -15.79 -1.30
C SER A 262 0.34 -15.47 -0.72
N ASN A 263 1.18 -14.76 -1.46
CA ASN A 263 2.56 -14.48 -1.09
C ASN A 263 2.73 -13.08 -0.47
N PRO A 264 3.77 -12.86 0.34
CA PRO A 264 4.17 -11.53 0.79
C PRO A 264 4.48 -10.58 -0.37
N ILE A 265 4.11 -9.30 -0.22
CA ILE A 265 4.51 -8.25 -1.15
C ILE A 265 5.79 -7.62 -0.62
N VAL A 266 6.89 -7.90 -1.25
CA VAL A 266 8.23 -7.44 -0.83
C VAL A 266 8.71 -6.21 -1.60
N ASP A 267 8.12 -5.94 -2.76
CA ASP A 267 8.43 -4.77 -3.59
C ASP A 267 7.53 -3.59 -3.23
N ARG A 268 8.09 -2.37 -3.32
CA ARG A 268 7.29 -1.16 -3.13
C ARG A 268 6.23 -1.05 -4.22
N PRO A 269 4.95 -0.86 -3.85
CA PRO A 269 3.88 -0.69 -4.81
C PRO A 269 4.14 0.50 -5.75
N PHE A 270 3.91 0.31 -7.04
CA PHE A 270 3.88 1.38 -8.02
C PHE A 270 2.51 1.37 -8.69
N ARG A 271 1.65 2.29 -8.26
CA ARG A 271 0.27 2.38 -8.75
C ARG A 271 0.13 3.50 -9.75
N SER A 272 -0.40 3.18 -10.92
CA SER A 272 -0.58 4.12 -12.02
C SER A 272 -2.00 4.00 -12.59
N PRO A 273 -3.02 4.49 -11.86
CA PRO A 273 -4.39 4.46 -12.35
C PRO A 273 -4.53 5.33 -13.60
N HIS A 274 -5.38 4.91 -14.53
CA HIS A 274 -5.70 5.72 -15.69
C HIS A 274 -6.60 6.90 -15.27
N HIS A 275 -6.50 8.04 -15.95
CA HIS A 275 -7.30 9.25 -15.62
C HIS A 275 -8.81 9.03 -15.78
N THR A 276 -9.25 8.01 -16.58
CA THR A 276 -10.65 7.61 -16.73
C THR A 276 -11.15 6.66 -15.64
N ALA A 277 -10.28 6.24 -14.70
CA ALA A 277 -10.67 5.36 -13.60
C ALA A 277 -11.76 6.00 -12.74
N SER A 278 -12.70 5.19 -12.26
CA SER A 278 -13.78 5.70 -11.43
C SER A 278 -13.26 6.27 -10.09
N ARG A 279 -13.98 7.24 -9.53
CA ARG A 279 -13.65 7.78 -8.21
C ARG A 279 -13.54 6.69 -7.15
N ALA A 280 -14.44 5.70 -7.17
CA ALA A 280 -14.42 4.59 -6.23
C ALA A 280 -13.18 3.69 -6.39
N SER A 281 -12.69 3.47 -7.62
CA SER A 281 -11.45 2.75 -7.85
C SER A 281 -10.24 3.50 -7.31
N ILE A 282 -10.20 4.83 -7.43
CA ILE A 282 -9.04 5.63 -7.01
C ILE A 282 -9.05 5.83 -5.48
N ILE A 283 -10.18 6.22 -4.90
CA ILE A 283 -10.32 6.57 -3.48
C ILE A 283 -10.56 5.33 -2.62
N GLY A 284 -11.26 4.35 -3.17
CA GLY A 284 -11.81 3.23 -2.43
C GLY A 284 -13.29 3.38 -2.13
N GLY A 285 -13.89 2.34 -1.60
CA GLY A 285 -15.31 2.27 -1.31
C GLY A 285 -16.00 1.12 -2.04
N GLY A 286 -17.17 1.35 -2.59
CA GLY A 286 -17.98 0.30 -3.20
C GLY A 286 -19.02 -0.27 -2.23
N SER A 287 -19.76 -1.32 -2.63
CA SER A 287 -20.71 -2.04 -1.76
C SER A 287 -19.99 -2.74 -0.60
N LYS A 288 -18.82 -3.29 -0.87
CA LYS A 288 -17.83 -3.74 0.12
C LYS A 288 -16.78 -2.66 0.24
N VAL A 289 -16.53 -2.17 1.44
CA VAL A 289 -15.55 -1.10 1.67
C VAL A 289 -14.16 -1.63 1.41
N GLN A 290 -13.55 -1.22 0.29
CA GLN A 290 -12.24 -1.70 -0.15
C GLN A 290 -11.28 -0.54 -0.35
N PRO A 291 -9.95 -0.77 -0.19
CA PRO A 291 -8.95 0.22 -0.50
C PRO A 291 -8.92 0.54 -1.99
N GLY A 292 -8.79 1.82 -2.34
CA GLY A 292 -8.57 2.28 -3.71
C GLY A 292 -7.09 2.37 -4.06
N GLU A 293 -6.80 2.81 -5.30
CA GLU A 293 -5.44 2.96 -5.82
C GLU A 293 -4.54 3.87 -4.96
N ILE A 294 -5.12 4.90 -4.33
CA ILE A 294 -4.43 5.78 -3.40
C ILE A 294 -3.89 4.99 -2.20
N SER A 295 -4.73 4.14 -1.60
CA SER A 295 -4.32 3.29 -0.49
C SER A 295 -3.37 2.19 -0.96
N LEU A 296 -3.65 1.55 -2.09
CA LEU A 296 -2.79 0.50 -2.64
C LEU A 296 -1.38 1.00 -3.04
N ALA A 297 -1.19 2.33 -3.16
CA ALA A 297 0.13 2.95 -3.32
C ALA A 297 0.89 3.13 -1.99
N HIS A 298 0.30 2.77 -0.85
CA HIS A 298 0.92 2.92 0.48
C HIS A 298 2.33 2.34 0.55
N ARG A 299 3.27 3.06 1.17
CA ARG A 299 4.71 2.76 1.24
C ARG A 299 5.42 2.69 -0.13
N GLY A 300 4.72 3.01 -1.21
CA GLY A 300 5.22 2.99 -2.58
C GLY A 300 5.05 4.34 -3.29
N VAL A 301 4.65 4.27 -4.56
CA VAL A 301 4.47 5.41 -5.47
C VAL A 301 3.06 5.43 -6.02
N LEU A 302 2.42 6.58 -5.95
CA LEU A 302 1.24 6.90 -6.74
C LEU A 302 1.68 7.76 -7.93
N PHE A 303 1.64 7.16 -9.12
CA PHE A 303 1.97 7.86 -10.36
C PHE A 303 0.70 8.29 -11.09
N LEU A 304 0.54 9.60 -11.25
CA LEU A 304 -0.59 10.21 -11.97
C LEU A 304 -0.07 10.84 -13.26
N ASP A 305 -0.18 10.10 -14.35
CA ASP A 305 0.15 10.61 -15.68
C ASP A 305 -0.96 11.55 -16.17
N GLU A 306 -0.59 12.65 -16.83
CA GLU A 306 -1.56 13.65 -17.31
C GLU A 306 -2.49 14.18 -16.20
N LEU A 307 -1.91 14.64 -15.10
CA LEU A 307 -2.61 15.04 -13.86
C LEU A 307 -3.85 15.92 -14.11
N LEU A 308 -3.79 16.83 -15.08
CA LEU A 308 -4.88 17.77 -15.38
C LEU A 308 -6.07 17.11 -16.11
N GLU A 309 -5.93 15.87 -16.57
CA GLU A 309 -7.02 15.12 -17.22
C GLU A 309 -7.88 14.36 -16.19
N TYR A 310 -7.43 14.24 -14.94
CA TYR A 310 -8.25 13.65 -13.88
C TYR A 310 -9.43 14.55 -13.50
N PRO A 311 -10.58 13.96 -13.13
CA PRO A 311 -11.70 14.72 -12.59
C PRO A 311 -11.30 15.54 -11.36
N ARG A 312 -11.77 16.78 -11.25
CA ARG A 312 -11.44 17.67 -10.12
C ARG A 312 -11.76 17.04 -8.76
N THR A 313 -12.83 16.27 -8.68
CA THR A 313 -13.23 15.57 -7.45
C THR A 313 -12.21 14.52 -7.00
N VAL A 314 -11.48 13.90 -7.94
CA VAL A 314 -10.39 12.96 -7.66
C VAL A 314 -9.17 13.74 -7.18
N LEU A 315 -8.80 14.82 -7.88
CA LEU A 315 -7.65 15.66 -7.49
C LEU A 315 -7.82 16.24 -6.08
N GLU A 316 -9.01 16.76 -5.76
CA GLU A 316 -9.28 17.28 -4.42
C GLU A 316 -9.23 16.20 -3.33
N SER A 317 -9.56 14.94 -3.64
CA SER A 317 -9.48 13.84 -2.69
C SER A 317 -8.05 13.44 -2.30
N LEU A 318 -7.04 13.82 -3.09
CA LEU A 318 -5.62 13.62 -2.75
C LEU A 318 -5.15 14.51 -1.58
N ARG A 319 -5.91 15.56 -1.23
CA ARG A 319 -5.48 16.54 -0.22
C ARG A 319 -5.35 15.90 1.15
N GLN A 320 -6.29 15.04 1.54
CA GLN A 320 -6.24 14.35 2.83
C GLN A 320 -5.06 13.37 2.89
N PRO A 321 -4.89 12.40 1.99
CA PRO A 321 -3.79 11.44 2.10
C PRO A 321 -2.38 12.06 1.97
N LEU A 322 -2.24 13.18 1.26
CA LEU A 322 -0.97 13.90 1.19
C LEU A 322 -0.63 14.68 2.48
N GLU A 323 -1.56 14.85 3.39
CA GLU A 323 -1.36 15.55 4.67
C GLU A 323 -1.41 14.58 5.86
N ASP A 324 -2.45 13.76 5.91
CA ASP A 324 -2.74 12.88 7.05
C ASP A 324 -2.14 11.47 6.86
N HIS A 325 -1.63 11.13 5.66
CA HIS A 325 -1.15 9.79 5.28
C HIS A 325 -2.21 8.69 5.42
N GLU A 326 -3.48 9.08 5.40
CA GLU A 326 -4.62 8.16 5.43
C GLU A 326 -5.76 8.68 4.54
N ILE A 327 -6.61 7.76 4.12
CA ILE A 327 -7.85 8.09 3.40
C ILE A 327 -9.04 7.51 4.13
N THR A 328 -10.05 8.35 4.35
CA THR A 328 -11.26 7.95 5.04
C THR A 328 -12.41 7.77 4.05
N VAL A 329 -13.03 6.59 4.10
CA VAL A 329 -14.23 6.24 3.34
C VAL A 329 -15.40 6.13 4.29
N SER A 330 -16.39 7.03 4.13
CA SER A 330 -17.63 7.03 4.93
C SER A 330 -18.75 6.32 4.17
N ARG A 331 -19.48 5.42 4.85
CA ARG A 331 -20.63 4.67 4.33
C ARG A 331 -21.71 4.60 5.40
N ALA A 332 -22.91 4.16 5.02
CA ALA A 332 -24.02 3.97 5.96
C ALA A 332 -23.64 3.04 7.14
N ASN A 333 -22.80 2.04 6.87
CA ASN A 333 -22.35 1.05 7.84
C ASN A 333 -21.13 1.48 8.67
N GLY A 334 -20.63 2.72 8.53
CA GLY A 334 -19.52 3.22 9.32
C GLY A 334 -18.48 4.04 8.52
N LYS A 335 -17.50 4.48 9.27
CA LYS A 335 -16.34 5.24 8.78
C LYS A 335 -15.11 4.33 8.82
N PHE A 336 -14.47 4.15 7.68
CA PHE A 336 -13.31 3.28 7.54
C PHE A 336 -12.11 4.11 7.09
N SER A 337 -10.98 3.95 7.75
CA SER A 337 -9.71 4.58 7.37
C SER A 337 -8.74 3.54 6.84
N PHE A 338 -8.06 3.87 5.75
CA PHE A 338 -6.99 3.08 5.16
C PHE A 338 -5.70 3.90 5.11
N PRO A 339 -4.55 3.30 5.41
CA PRO A 339 -3.28 3.98 5.29
C PRO A 339 -2.99 4.35 3.84
N ALA A 340 -2.40 5.54 3.63
CA ALA A 340 -2.14 6.11 2.31
C ALA A 340 -0.88 6.98 2.32
N ASN A 341 0.21 6.50 2.91
CA ASN A 341 1.51 7.17 2.89
C ASN A 341 2.29 6.71 1.64
N PHE A 342 2.27 7.52 0.60
CA PHE A 342 2.90 7.26 -0.70
C PHE A 342 3.73 8.45 -1.16
N LEU A 343 4.64 8.22 -2.08
CA LEU A 343 5.31 9.27 -2.85
C LEU A 343 4.44 9.61 -4.07
N LEU A 344 3.95 10.85 -4.16
CA LEU A 344 3.23 11.32 -5.34
C LEU A 344 4.23 11.70 -6.43
N VAL A 345 4.09 11.06 -7.58
CA VAL A 345 4.77 11.44 -8.82
C VAL A 345 3.71 11.79 -9.84
N ALA A 346 3.74 13.00 -10.36
CA ALA A 346 2.75 13.45 -11.31
C ALA A 346 3.40 14.03 -12.57
N THR A 347 2.74 13.89 -13.71
CA THR A 347 3.13 14.57 -14.93
C THR A 347 2.02 15.49 -15.40
N MET A 348 2.36 16.57 -16.07
CA MET A 348 1.39 17.41 -16.75
C MET A 348 1.94 18.00 -18.03
N ASN A 349 1.05 18.41 -18.92
CA ASN A 349 1.39 19.28 -20.04
C ASN A 349 1.24 20.74 -19.61
N PRO A 350 2.04 21.67 -20.14
CA PRO A 350 2.00 23.08 -19.72
C PRO A 350 0.76 23.83 -20.22
N CYS A 351 0.08 23.30 -21.27
CA CYS A 351 -1.12 23.87 -21.87
C CYS A 351 -1.94 22.77 -22.57
N PRO A 352 -3.16 23.02 -23.06
CA PRO A 352 -3.98 22.02 -23.75
C PRO A 352 -3.33 21.40 -24.99
N CYS A 353 -2.59 22.17 -25.80
CA CYS A 353 -1.86 21.61 -26.95
C CYS A 353 -0.50 20.98 -26.55
N GLY A 354 -0.05 21.21 -25.30
CA GLY A 354 1.20 20.68 -24.77
C GLY A 354 2.47 21.42 -25.22
N LEU A 355 2.38 22.41 -26.09
CA LEU A 355 3.54 23.02 -26.78
C LEU A 355 4.02 24.34 -26.15
N LEU A 356 3.45 24.78 -25.04
CA LEU A 356 3.91 25.99 -24.36
C LEU A 356 5.33 25.78 -23.81
N GLY A 357 6.28 26.63 -24.26
CA GLY A 357 7.70 26.51 -23.91
C GLY A 357 8.47 25.42 -24.69
N ASP A 358 7.88 24.82 -25.74
CA ASP A 358 8.58 23.91 -26.63
C ASP A 358 9.55 24.71 -27.52
N PRO A 359 10.85 24.36 -27.60
CA PRO A 359 11.82 25.10 -28.41
C PRO A 359 11.61 24.93 -29.92
N GLU A 360 10.97 23.85 -30.38
CA GLU A 360 10.82 23.51 -31.81
C GLU A 360 9.42 23.81 -32.35
N LYS A 361 8.40 23.90 -31.47
CA LYS A 361 7.00 24.02 -31.90
C LYS A 361 6.30 25.18 -31.21
N THR A 362 5.54 25.96 -31.95
CA THR A 362 4.79 27.10 -31.42
C THR A 362 3.48 26.66 -30.77
N CYS A 363 3.21 27.15 -29.57
CA CYS A 363 1.94 26.98 -28.89
C CYS A 363 0.82 27.75 -29.59
N VAL A 364 -0.30 27.11 -29.84
CA VAL A 364 -1.49 27.70 -30.50
C VAL A 364 -2.59 28.08 -29.53
N CYS A 365 -2.41 27.85 -28.24
CA CYS A 365 -3.40 28.15 -27.20
C CYS A 365 -3.45 29.62 -26.88
N SER A 366 -4.66 30.17 -26.72
CA SER A 366 -4.83 31.53 -26.17
C SER A 366 -4.47 31.56 -24.67
N GLN A 367 -4.13 32.71 -24.15
CA GLN A 367 -3.81 32.90 -22.74
C GLN A 367 -4.94 32.39 -21.82
N ASN A 368 -6.20 32.68 -22.18
CA ASN A 368 -7.36 32.22 -21.42
C ASN A 368 -7.47 30.69 -21.40
N GLN A 369 -7.18 30.01 -22.52
CA GLN A 369 -7.16 28.55 -22.56
C GLN A 369 -6.06 27.96 -21.66
N ILE A 370 -4.86 28.56 -21.67
CA ILE A 370 -3.74 28.15 -20.81
C ILE A 370 -4.13 28.30 -19.34
N LEU A 371 -4.61 29.49 -18.94
CA LEU A 371 -5.01 29.76 -17.56
C LEU A 371 -6.14 28.84 -17.09
N ASN A 372 -7.17 28.61 -17.91
CA ASN A 372 -8.27 27.72 -17.55
C ASN A 372 -7.83 26.26 -17.43
N TYR A 373 -6.87 25.82 -18.24
CA TYR A 373 -6.28 24.48 -18.15
C TYR A 373 -5.49 24.34 -16.86
N GLN A 374 -4.62 25.27 -16.55
CA GLN A 374 -3.79 25.25 -15.36
C GLN A 374 -4.60 25.42 -14.06
N LYS A 375 -5.69 26.20 -14.07
CA LYS A 375 -6.64 26.35 -12.93
C LYS A 375 -7.39 25.07 -12.56
N ARG A 376 -7.33 24.01 -13.35
CA ARG A 376 -7.86 22.68 -12.93
C ARG A 376 -7.11 22.16 -11.70
N LEU A 377 -5.84 22.53 -11.54
CA LEU A 377 -5.04 22.21 -10.37
C LEU A 377 -5.24 23.30 -9.32
N SER A 378 -5.83 22.93 -8.18
CA SER A 378 -6.08 23.90 -7.12
C SER A 378 -4.79 24.29 -6.40
N GLY A 379 -4.70 25.56 -5.96
CA GLY A 379 -3.58 26.03 -5.15
C GLY A 379 -3.28 25.13 -3.96
N PRO A 380 -4.30 24.73 -3.15
CA PRO A 380 -4.09 23.82 -2.03
C PRO A 380 -3.50 22.44 -2.39
N LEU A 381 -3.74 21.91 -3.59
CA LEU A 381 -3.11 20.66 -4.02
C LEU A 381 -1.66 20.92 -4.47
N LEU A 382 -1.42 22.00 -5.22
CA LEU A 382 -0.08 22.47 -5.59
C LEU A 382 0.79 22.68 -4.34
N ASP A 383 0.22 23.24 -3.28
CA ASP A 383 0.91 23.41 -2.00
C ASP A 383 1.32 22.09 -1.32
N ARG A 384 0.93 20.93 -1.83
CA ARG A 384 1.33 19.61 -1.34
C ARG A 384 2.36 18.92 -2.24
N ILE A 385 2.70 19.55 -3.36
CA ILE A 385 3.79 19.13 -4.23
C ILE A 385 5.05 19.89 -3.83
N ASP A 386 6.14 19.17 -3.58
CA ASP A 386 7.38 19.75 -3.04
C ASP A 386 8.33 20.20 -4.14
N LEU A 387 8.39 19.42 -5.23
CA LEU A 387 9.28 19.65 -6.35
C LEU A 387 8.48 19.81 -7.64
N THR A 388 8.72 20.89 -8.37
CA THR A 388 8.18 21.11 -9.72
C THR A 388 9.33 21.27 -10.69
N VAL A 389 9.34 20.45 -11.75
CA VAL A 389 10.45 20.41 -12.72
C VAL A 389 9.91 20.55 -14.13
N SER A 390 10.54 21.43 -14.89
CA SER A 390 10.29 21.57 -16.34
C SER A 390 11.16 20.57 -17.09
N VAL A 391 10.51 19.71 -17.89
CA VAL A 391 11.15 18.68 -18.72
C VAL A 391 11.04 19.09 -20.19
N SER A 392 12.10 19.63 -20.75
CA SER A 392 12.15 20.02 -22.17
C SER A 392 12.45 18.83 -23.09
N ARG A 393 12.21 18.98 -24.38
CA ARG A 393 12.67 17.97 -25.36
C ARG A 393 14.18 17.92 -25.42
N VAL A 394 14.72 16.73 -25.59
CA VAL A 394 16.15 16.51 -25.84
C VAL A 394 16.40 16.69 -27.35
N PRO A 395 17.31 17.58 -27.78
CA PRO A 395 17.68 17.72 -29.18
C PRO A 395 18.16 16.39 -29.78
N HIS A 396 17.72 16.08 -31.00
CA HIS A 396 18.04 14.80 -31.66
C HIS A 396 19.56 14.54 -31.78
N GLU A 397 20.35 15.60 -31.93
CA GLU A 397 21.81 15.53 -32.00
C GLU A 397 22.44 14.92 -30.73
N LYS A 398 21.83 15.17 -29.56
CA LYS A 398 22.30 14.63 -28.28
C LYS A 398 21.92 13.16 -28.07
N LEU A 399 20.93 12.65 -28.81
CA LEU A 399 20.49 11.25 -28.71
C LEU A 399 21.48 10.27 -29.37
N LEU A 400 22.21 10.70 -30.40
CA LEU A 400 23.14 9.87 -31.15
C LEU A 400 24.59 9.91 -30.62
N ASN A 401 24.95 10.95 -29.84
CA ASN A 401 26.31 11.22 -29.41
C ASN A 401 26.66 10.72 -28.00
N ASN A 402 25.85 9.85 -27.42
CA ASN A 402 26.07 9.40 -26.04
C ASN A 402 27.21 8.36 -25.99
N LYS A 403 28.41 8.79 -25.58
CA LYS A 403 29.44 7.89 -25.07
C LYS A 403 28.91 7.36 -23.74
N MET A 404 28.66 6.05 -23.66
CA MET A 404 28.38 5.38 -22.40
C MET A 404 29.45 5.79 -21.37
N SER A 405 29.01 6.44 -20.30
CA SER A 405 29.92 6.72 -19.20
C SER A 405 30.40 5.37 -18.61
N THR A 406 31.66 5.29 -18.23
CA THR A 406 32.26 4.08 -17.66
C THR A 406 31.70 3.72 -16.29
N LYS A 407 30.95 4.62 -15.65
CA LYS A 407 30.23 4.40 -14.40
C LYS A 407 28.73 4.58 -14.63
N SER A 408 27.94 3.62 -14.16
CA SER A 408 26.48 3.72 -14.15
C SER A 408 26.04 4.91 -13.30
N GLN A 409 25.24 5.82 -13.87
CA GLN A 409 24.61 6.93 -13.14
C GLN A 409 23.62 6.39 -12.13
N GLN A 410 22.95 5.29 -12.46
CA GLN A 410 22.05 4.55 -11.59
C GLN A 410 22.74 4.13 -10.29
N ASP A 411 23.93 3.50 -10.37
CA ASP A 411 24.67 3.02 -9.20
C ASP A 411 25.13 4.18 -8.31
N THR A 412 25.53 5.29 -8.93
CA THR A 412 25.90 6.51 -8.21
C THR A 412 24.72 7.04 -7.42
N PHE A 413 23.56 7.19 -8.06
CA PHE A 413 22.33 7.67 -7.42
C PHE A 413 21.90 6.74 -6.28
N LEU A 414 21.91 5.43 -6.50
CA LEU A 414 21.58 4.45 -5.45
C LEU A 414 22.51 4.60 -4.24
N SER A 415 23.82 4.74 -4.45
CA SER A 415 24.78 4.88 -3.35
C SER A 415 24.54 6.16 -2.53
N GLU A 416 24.26 7.27 -3.19
CA GLU A 416 23.97 8.57 -2.55
C GLU A 416 22.63 8.56 -1.80
N ILE A 417 21.59 7.96 -2.40
CA ILE A 417 20.28 7.79 -1.77
C ILE A 417 20.42 6.91 -0.51
N HIS A 418 21.16 5.79 -0.59
CA HIS A 418 21.37 4.93 0.58
C HIS A 418 22.11 5.66 1.72
N LYS A 419 23.11 6.50 1.40
CA LYS A 419 23.78 7.35 2.39
C LYS A 419 22.80 8.33 3.04
N ALA A 420 21.99 9.03 2.22
CA ALA A 420 20.98 9.96 2.74
C ALA A 420 19.96 9.25 3.65
N TYR A 421 19.51 8.05 3.31
CA TYR A 421 18.62 7.26 4.18
C TYR A 421 19.29 6.84 5.49
N SER A 422 20.56 6.46 5.48
CA SER A 422 21.28 6.15 6.69
C SER A 422 21.35 7.37 7.62
N ILE A 423 21.69 8.54 7.08
CA ILE A 423 21.71 9.80 7.84
C ILE A 423 20.35 10.15 8.43
N GLN A 424 19.28 10.01 7.65
CA GLN A 424 17.90 10.28 8.11
C GLN A 424 17.48 9.29 9.20
N ARG A 425 17.77 8.00 9.03
CA ARG A 425 17.47 6.96 10.02
C ARG A 425 18.16 7.24 11.35
N ASP A 426 19.43 7.61 11.32
CA ASP A 426 20.21 7.93 12.54
C ASP A 426 19.68 9.21 13.21
N ARG A 427 19.28 10.21 12.43
CA ARG A 427 18.69 11.46 12.91
C ARG A 427 17.34 11.24 13.56
N TYR A 428 16.46 10.44 12.95
CA TYR A 428 15.09 10.24 13.43
C TYR A 428 14.92 9.02 14.33
N LYS A 429 15.94 8.17 14.45
CA LYS A 429 15.90 6.89 15.19
C LYS A 429 14.70 6.01 14.78
N CYS A 430 14.20 6.18 13.56
CA CYS A 430 13.05 5.48 12.98
C CYS A 430 13.27 5.30 11.49
N SER A 431 13.14 4.08 10.98
CA SER A 431 13.32 3.77 9.56
C SER A 431 12.23 4.35 8.64
N TYR A 432 11.11 4.82 9.22
CA TYR A 432 9.96 5.30 8.46
C TYR A 432 9.89 6.81 8.28
N LYS A 433 10.67 7.58 9.02
CA LYS A 433 10.66 9.05 8.92
C LYS A 433 11.67 9.52 7.89
N TYR A 434 11.16 10.21 6.90
CA TYR A 434 11.93 10.91 5.88
C TYR A 434 11.90 12.41 6.12
N ASN A 435 12.76 13.17 5.44
CA ASN A 435 12.79 14.62 5.60
C ASN A 435 11.44 15.29 5.27
N ASN A 436 10.66 14.74 4.34
CA ASN A 436 9.32 15.27 4.06
C ASN A 436 8.33 15.09 5.21
N ASP A 437 8.49 14.05 6.03
CA ASP A 437 7.57 13.74 7.13
C ASP A 437 7.78 14.64 8.37
N ILE A 438 8.83 15.49 8.39
CA ILE A 438 9.12 16.36 9.54
C ILE A 438 7.94 17.33 9.75
N PRO A 439 7.31 17.37 10.94
CA PRO A 439 6.34 18.39 11.26
C PRO A 439 6.94 19.79 11.21
N SER A 440 6.19 20.79 10.74
CA SER A 440 6.69 22.18 10.66
C SER A 440 7.17 22.73 12.01
N SER A 441 6.60 22.25 13.12
CA SER A 441 7.00 22.60 14.51
C SER A 441 8.39 22.12 14.89
N ASP A 442 8.91 21.09 14.22
CA ASP A 442 10.16 20.45 14.58
C ASP A 442 11.27 20.72 13.56
N VAL A 443 10.95 21.39 12.45
CA VAL A 443 11.91 21.71 11.38
C VAL A 443 13.13 22.44 11.94
N ASP A 444 12.95 23.51 12.71
CA ASP A 444 14.06 24.31 13.29
C ASP A 444 14.94 23.52 14.26
N LYS A 445 14.38 22.51 14.95
CA LYS A 445 15.10 21.69 15.93
C LYS A 445 15.90 20.57 15.29
N ILE A 446 15.39 20.05 14.17
CA ILE A 446 15.90 18.83 13.53
C ILE A 446 16.81 19.13 12.35
N THR A 447 16.56 20.24 11.63
CA THR A 447 17.34 20.62 10.46
C THR A 447 18.39 21.66 10.86
N SER A 448 19.60 21.23 11.11
CA SER A 448 20.71 22.18 11.33
C SER A 448 20.89 23.07 10.09
N ILE A 449 20.54 24.36 10.20
CA ILE A 449 20.72 25.36 9.15
C ILE A 449 21.74 26.40 9.59
N SER A 450 22.70 26.74 8.72
CA SER A 450 23.67 27.80 9.02
C SER A 450 23.02 29.20 9.02
N GLU A 451 23.52 30.13 9.82
CA GLU A 451 22.97 31.49 9.90
C GLU A 451 23.02 32.21 8.56
N SER A 452 24.04 31.96 7.75
CA SER A 452 24.14 32.46 6.40
C SER A 452 23.04 31.96 5.46
N ALA A 453 22.76 30.65 5.53
CA ALA A 453 21.68 30.02 4.75
C ALA A 453 20.30 30.48 5.22
N LYS A 454 20.10 30.68 6.53
CA LYS A 454 18.86 31.21 7.11
C LYS A 454 18.57 32.64 6.64
N THR A 455 19.59 33.49 6.67
CA THR A 455 19.50 34.86 6.16
C THR A 455 19.20 34.88 4.66
N PHE A 456 19.88 34.02 3.88
CA PHE A 456 19.64 33.89 2.44
C PHE A 456 18.20 33.44 2.16
N LEU A 457 17.71 32.41 2.86
CA LEU A 457 16.33 31.91 2.72
C LEU A 457 15.30 32.98 3.08
N THR A 458 15.51 33.73 4.17
CA THR A 458 14.59 34.79 4.59
C THR A 458 14.51 35.92 3.54
N ASN A 459 15.62 36.30 2.95
CA ASN A 459 15.66 37.29 1.88
C ASN A 459 14.98 36.77 0.61
N ALA A 460 15.22 35.49 0.25
CA ALA A 460 14.56 34.84 -0.89
C ALA A 460 13.06 34.76 -0.67
N ALA A 461 12.62 34.36 0.57
CA ALA A 461 11.22 34.26 0.92
C ALA A 461 10.45 35.56 0.74
N ARG A 462 11.05 36.71 1.15
CA ARG A 462 10.47 38.06 0.93
C ARG A 462 10.39 38.44 -0.54
N LYS A 463 11.46 38.21 -1.31
CA LYS A 463 11.49 38.56 -2.75
C LYS A 463 10.53 37.71 -3.59
N LEU A 464 10.32 36.48 -3.20
CA LEU A 464 9.54 35.48 -3.94
C LEU A 464 8.12 35.29 -3.36
N ASP A 465 7.73 36.06 -2.35
CA ASP A 465 6.44 35.99 -1.64
C ASP A 465 6.05 34.54 -1.26
N LEU A 466 6.98 33.87 -0.55
CA LEU A 466 6.74 32.50 -0.12
C LEU A 466 5.69 32.41 0.99
N SER A 467 4.69 31.55 0.82
CA SER A 467 3.82 31.17 1.93
C SER A 467 4.63 30.48 3.03
N THR A 468 4.13 30.50 4.27
CA THR A 468 4.75 29.78 5.40
C THR A 468 4.98 28.30 5.07
N ARG A 469 4.03 27.68 4.39
CA ARG A 469 4.14 26.27 3.98
C ARG A 469 5.28 26.06 2.97
N SER A 470 5.37 26.92 1.96
CA SER A 470 6.46 26.88 0.97
C SER A 470 7.82 27.13 1.59
N TYR A 471 7.90 28.00 2.61
CA TYR A 471 9.12 28.24 3.37
C TYR A 471 9.65 26.97 4.04
N PHE A 472 8.80 26.26 4.79
CA PHE A 472 9.20 24.99 5.43
C PHE A 472 9.51 23.88 4.43
N LYS A 473 8.84 23.83 3.29
CA LYS A 473 9.18 22.88 2.22
C LYS A 473 10.59 23.11 1.68
N VAL A 474 10.96 24.36 1.41
CA VAL A 474 12.32 24.69 0.96
C VAL A 474 13.34 24.16 1.96
N ILE A 475 13.12 24.31 3.28
CA ILE A 475 14.03 23.78 4.31
C ILE A 475 14.11 22.24 4.25
N LYS A 476 12.98 21.56 4.14
CA LYS A 476 12.94 20.08 4.07
C LYS A 476 13.67 19.54 2.83
N VAL A 477 13.45 20.17 1.66
CA VAL A 477 14.16 19.84 0.43
C VAL A 477 15.65 20.14 0.55
N SER A 478 16.02 21.32 1.09
CA SER A 478 17.42 21.68 1.33
C SER A 478 18.12 20.71 2.27
N ARG A 479 17.41 20.20 3.29
CA ARG A 479 17.95 19.15 4.19
C ARG A 479 18.21 17.86 3.43
N THR A 480 17.34 17.49 2.51
CA THR A 480 17.54 16.29 1.68
C THR A 480 18.74 16.46 0.74
N ILE A 481 18.91 17.62 0.13
CA ILE A 481 20.08 17.92 -0.71
C ILE A 481 21.35 17.83 0.11
N ALA A 482 21.37 18.43 1.31
CA ALA A 482 22.51 18.35 2.21
C ALA A 482 22.82 16.91 2.68
N ASP A 483 21.79 16.07 2.90
CA ASP A 483 21.98 14.65 3.23
C ASP A 483 22.57 13.86 2.06
N LEU A 484 22.15 14.13 0.82
CA LEU A 484 22.75 13.53 -0.38
C LEU A 484 24.22 13.89 -0.56
N GLU A 485 24.61 15.10 -0.18
CA GLU A 485 26.01 15.58 -0.21
C GLU A 485 26.81 15.17 1.04
N GLY A 486 26.15 14.63 2.06
CA GLY A 486 26.78 14.25 3.34
C GLY A 486 27.12 15.44 4.22
N SER A 487 26.49 16.60 4.00
CA SER A 487 26.70 17.82 4.80
C SER A 487 25.95 17.75 6.15
N ALA A 488 26.61 18.10 7.22
CA ALA A 488 26.01 18.13 8.57
C ALA A 488 24.96 19.25 8.71
N SER A 489 25.16 20.40 8.05
CA SER A 489 24.27 21.54 8.09
C SER A 489 23.76 21.91 6.70
N ILE A 490 22.63 22.63 6.66
CA ILE A 490 22.11 23.23 5.45
C ILE A 490 22.90 24.51 5.16
N GLU A 491 23.56 24.57 4.01
CA GLU A 491 24.32 25.73 3.54
C GLU A 491 23.58 26.45 2.40
N ILE A 492 24.09 27.65 2.01
CA ILE A 492 23.49 28.47 0.94
C ILE A 492 23.27 27.70 -0.37
N PRO A 493 24.22 26.87 -0.88
CA PRO A 493 24.01 26.11 -2.12
C PRO A 493 22.80 25.20 -2.07
N HIS A 494 22.56 24.51 -0.92
CA HIS A 494 21.44 23.60 -0.75
C HIS A 494 20.09 24.35 -0.83
N VAL A 495 20.02 25.55 -0.23
CA VAL A 495 18.83 26.40 -0.31
C VAL A 495 18.64 26.93 -1.73
N ALA A 496 19.71 27.35 -2.38
CA ALA A 496 19.66 27.86 -3.76
C ALA A 496 19.18 26.79 -4.74
N GLU A 497 19.68 25.53 -4.61
CA GLU A 497 19.20 24.40 -5.42
C GLU A 497 17.73 24.12 -5.14
N SER A 498 17.30 24.07 -3.88
CA SER A 498 15.91 23.77 -3.53
C SER A 498 14.91 24.79 -4.08
N LEU A 499 15.31 26.08 -4.16
CA LEU A 499 14.50 27.14 -4.71
C LEU A 499 14.27 27.01 -6.24
N GLN A 500 15.13 26.29 -6.97
CA GLN A 500 14.96 26.02 -8.40
C GLN A 500 13.81 25.05 -8.68
N TYR A 501 13.47 24.19 -7.73
CA TYR A 501 12.35 23.23 -7.83
C TYR A 501 11.02 23.77 -7.33
N ARG A 502 10.99 25.05 -7.01
CA ARG A 502 9.77 25.73 -6.61
C ARG A 502 8.76 25.80 -7.75
N GLN A 503 7.48 25.84 -7.38
CA GLN A 503 6.40 26.17 -8.31
C GLN A 503 6.69 27.48 -9.04
N ILE A 504 6.72 27.43 -10.36
CA ILE A 504 6.61 28.63 -11.18
C ILE A 504 5.20 29.16 -10.93
N ASN A 505 5.07 30.42 -10.50
CA ASN A 505 3.76 31.06 -10.35
C ASN A 505 3.01 30.87 -11.66
N ILE A 506 1.97 30.04 -11.61
CA ILE A 506 0.97 29.91 -12.65
C ILE A 506 0.07 31.12 -12.47
N GLY A 507 0.56 32.27 -13.01
CA GLY A 507 -0.09 33.56 -12.90
C GLY A 507 -1.34 33.69 -13.73
#